data_525b5e9b5ec3093afd59f3516d6559d1
#
_entry.id   525b5e9b5ec3093afd59f3516d6559d1
#
_cell.length_a   1.000
_cell.length_b   1.000
_cell.length_c   1.000
_cell.angle_alpha   90.00
_cell.angle_beta   90.00
_cell.angle_gamma   90.00
#
_symmetry.space_group_name_H-M   'P 1'
#
loop_
_entity.id
_entity.type
_entity.pdbx_description
1 polymer ?
#
loop_
_entity_poly.entity_id
_entity_poly.type
_entity_poly.pdbx_seq_one_letter_code
_entity_poly.pdbx_strand_id
1 'polypeptide(L)'
;MVQVNSFWNDALKYGAIVGLVMGLSRIYETWAMFTGEDVGIGFVFVAEWILSVVAYVWMLFRFSRLRASHCDPKEGFTFGRAWSFSMMLIILAAIIVGVMYHIYITIVGYDSFVAGYMSLMDKYEAMIQGVGMPSTYGRLFDDMREAMRNSTAPTMFDNIVSSVYNYLTLGAVLSLAVAATVRREPKYTPNEDDSYGA
;
A
#
# COMPACT_ATOMS: atom_id res chain seq x y z
N MET A 1 19.28 29.51 -5.98
CA MET A 1 19.74 28.32 -5.23
C MET A 1 18.61 27.33 -5.21
N VAL A 2 18.71 26.25 -5.97
CA VAL A 2 17.74 25.13 -5.88
C VAL A 2 18.04 24.43 -4.56
N GLN A 3 17.13 24.53 -3.58
CA GLN A 3 17.26 23.72 -2.36
C GLN A 3 17.14 22.26 -2.80
N VAL A 4 18.28 21.55 -2.77
CA VAL A 4 18.31 20.11 -2.94
C VAL A 4 17.63 19.51 -1.71
N ASN A 5 16.33 19.26 -1.79
CA ASN A 5 15.62 18.56 -0.73
C ASN A 5 16.34 17.24 -0.46
N SER A 6 16.62 16.96 0.82
CA SER A 6 17.29 15.72 1.18
C SER A 6 16.42 14.53 0.77
N PHE A 7 17.06 13.41 0.41
CA PHE A 7 16.38 12.14 0.09
C PHE A 7 15.32 11.76 1.14
N TRP A 8 15.67 11.89 2.41
CA TRP A 8 14.82 11.55 3.55
C TRP A 8 13.61 12.48 3.67
N ASN A 9 13.78 13.77 3.42
CA ASN A 9 12.68 14.73 3.50
C ASN A 9 11.61 14.45 2.45
N ASP A 10 12.02 14.18 1.21
CA ASP A 10 11.10 13.81 0.14
C ASP A 10 10.44 12.44 0.41
N ALA A 11 11.22 11.45 0.88
CA ALA A 11 10.69 10.13 1.21
C ALA A 11 9.65 10.20 2.33
N LEU A 12 9.93 10.92 3.42
CA LEU A 12 8.98 11.10 4.53
C LEU A 12 7.72 11.83 4.08
N LYS A 13 7.88 12.95 3.36
CA LYS A 13 6.74 13.75 2.87
C LYS A 13 5.84 12.94 1.95
N TYR A 14 6.40 12.32 0.93
CA TYR A 14 5.60 11.58 -0.06
C TYR A 14 5.12 10.23 0.48
N GLY A 15 5.93 9.55 1.29
CA GLY A 15 5.52 8.34 2.00
C GLY A 15 4.35 8.59 2.94
N ALA A 16 4.34 9.73 3.65
CA ALA A 16 3.22 10.14 4.48
C ALA A 16 1.94 10.35 3.66
N ILE A 17 2.03 11.03 2.51
CA ILE A 17 0.87 11.25 1.64
C ILE A 17 0.31 9.91 1.13
N VAL A 18 1.18 9.02 0.63
CA VAL A 18 0.76 7.69 0.16
C VAL A 18 0.13 6.91 1.30
N GLY A 19 0.77 6.89 2.48
CA GLY A 19 0.28 6.17 3.65
C GLY A 19 -1.07 6.68 4.15
N LEU A 20 -1.29 7.99 4.17
CA LEU A 20 -2.58 8.56 4.56
C LEU A 20 -3.70 8.19 3.58
N VAL A 21 -3.45 8.32 2.27
CA VAL A 21 -4.45 7.97 1.25
C VAL A 21 -4.79 6.48 1.32
N MET A 22 -3.77 5.61 1.37
CA MET A 22 -3.99 4.17 1.43
C MET A 22 -4.56 3.71 2.78
N GLY A 23 -4.21 4.38 3.88
CA GLY A 23 -4.79 4.12 5.20
C GLY A 23 -6.27 4.47 5.27
N LEU A 24 -6.69 5.60 4.70
CA LEU A 24 -8.09 5.98 4.60
C LEU A 24 -8.87 5.00 3.71
N SER A 25 -8.30 4.60 2.58
CA SER A 25 -8.88 3.59 1.69
C SER A 25 -9.09 2.27 2.43
N ARG A 26 -8.11 1.80 3.19
CA ARG A 26 -8.19 0.56 3.98
C ARG A 26 -9.26 0.61 5.07
N ILE A 27 -9.38 1.75 5.74
CA ILE A 27 -10.44 1.98 6.74
C ILE A 27 -11.82 1.97 6.08
N TYR A 28 -11.97 2.69 4.97
CA TYR A 28 -13.21 2.73 4.21
C TYR A 28 -13.62 1.34 3.69
N GLU A 29 -12.67 0.59 3.13
CA GLU A 29 -12.87 -0.79 2.69
C GLU A 29 -13.44 -1.66 3.82
N THR A 30 -12.80 -1.64 5.00
CA THR A 30 -13.23 -2.43 6.15
C THR A 30 -14.61 -1.99 6.66
N TRP A 31 -14.84 -0.68 6.75
CA TRP A 31 -16.14 -0.14 7.15
C TRP A 31 -17.26 -0.54 6.19
N ALA A 32 -17.02 -0.40 4.88
CA ALA A 32 -17.99 -0.76 3.85
C ALA A 32 -18.31 -2.26 3.85
N MET A 33 -17.32 -3.12 4.10
CA MET A 33 -17.53 -4.57 4.23
C MET A 33 -18.47 -4.92 5.39
N PHE A 34 -18.35 -4.22 6.52
CA PHE A 34 -19.13 -4.54 7.72
C PHE A 34 -20.55 -3.96 7.68
N THR A 35 -20.72 -2.76 7.08
CA THR A 35 -22.01 -2.06 7.06
C THR A 35 -22.88 -2.41 5.87
N GLY A 36 -22.30 -3.01 4.86
CA GLY A 36 -22.99 -3.27 3.63
C GLY A 36 -24.01 -4.40 3.69
N GLU A 37 -25.27 -4.10 3.34
CA GLU A 37 -26.39 -5.07 3.42
C GLU A 37 -26.68 -5.82 2.11
N ASP A 38 -26.25 -5.32 0.94
CA ASP A 38 -26.69 -5.82 -0.36
C ASP A 38 -25.57 -6.26 -1.33
N VAL A 39 -25.97 -7.08 -2.31
CA VAL A 39 -25.12 -7.61 -3.42
C VAL A 39 -24.46 -6.48 -4.24
N GLY A 40 -25.04 -5.29 -4.27
CA GLY A 40 -24.44 -4.10 -4.91
C GLY A 40 -23.10 -3.67 -4.29
N ILE A 41 -22.86 -4.03 -3.04
CA ILE A 41 -21.63 -3.72 -2.30
C ILE A 41 -20.43 -4.48 -2.85
N GLY A 42 -20.60 -5.69 -3.33
CA GLY A 42 -19.53 -6.43 -4.00
C GLY A 42 -18.94 -5.66 -5.18
N PHE A 43 -19.79 -5.00 -5.97
CA PHE A 43 -19.33 -4.16 -7.09
C PHE A 43 -18.62 -2.90 -6.61
N VAL A 44 -19.16 -2.21 -5.61
CA VAL A 44 -18.55 -1.00 -5.02
C VAL A 44 -17.19 -1.35 -4.41
N PHE A 45 -17.10 -2.50 -3.73
CA PHE A 45 -15.86 -2.99 -3.15
C PHE A 45 -14.79 -3.27 -4.20
N VAL A 46 -15.14 -3.98 -5.28
CA VAL A 46 -14.19 -4.26 -6.38
C VAL A 46 -13.75 -2.97 -7.06
N ALA A 47 -14.67 -2.04 -7.29
CA ALA A 47 -14.36 -0.74 -7.89
C ALA A 47 -13.42 0.09 -6.98
N GLU A 48 -13.67 0.11 -5.67
CA GLU A 48 -12.81 0.78 -4.70
C GLU A 48 -11.42 0.16 -4.67
N TRP A 49 -11.32 -1.17 -4.61
CA TRP A 49 -10.05 -1.88 -4.64
C TRP A 49 -9.23 -1.55 -5.90
N ILE A 50 -9.86 -1.55 -7.08
CA ILE A 50 -9.19 -1.17 -8.34
C ILE A 50 -8.71 0.28 -8.27
N LEU A 51 -9.56 1.21 -7.81
CA LEU A 51 -9.19 2.62 -7.67
C LEU A 51 -8.02 2.82 -6.73
N SER A 52 -8.00 2.11 -5.61
CA SER A 52 -6.91 2.15 -4.63
C SER A 52 -5.60 1.65 -5.21
N VAL A 53 -5.61 0.53 -5.93
CA VAL A 53 -4.42 0.01 -6.61
C VAL A 53 -3.93 1.01 -7.68
N VAL A 54 -4.82 1.56 -8.50
CA VAL A 54 -4.47 2.57 -9.51
C VAL A 54 -3.88 3.82 -8.87
N ALA A 55 -4.52 4.33 -7.80
CA ALA A 55 -4.03 5.50 -7.06
C ALA A 55 -2.65 5.24 -6.45
N TYR A 56 -2.46 4.06 -5.85
CA TYR A 56 -1.18 3.66 -5.27
C TYR A 56 -0.06 3.64 -6.31
N VAL A 57 -0.26 2.95 -7.43
CA VAL A 57 0.70 2.87 -8.54
C VAL A 57 0.98 4.27 -9.10
N TRP A 58 -0.06 5.06 -9.34
CA TRP A 58 0.09 6.44 -9.84
C TRP A 58 0.90 7.31 -8.88
N MET A 59 0.64 7.25 -7.57
CA MET A 59 1.38 8.01 -6.58
C MET A 59 2.86 7.60 -6.54
N LEU A 60 3.17 6.30 -6.58
CA LEU A 60 4.56 5.82 -6.64
C LEU A 60 5.30 6.40 -7.86
N PHE A 61 4.69 6.33 -9.04
CA PHE A 61 5.27 6.91 -10.26
C PHE A 61 5.41 8.43 -10.16
N ARG A 62 4.38 9.12 -9.71
CA ARG A 62 4.34 10.57 -9.61
C ARG A 62 5.42 11.10 -8.69
N PHE A 63 5.53 10.54 -7.48
CA PHE A 63 6.49 11.02 -6.48
C PHE A 63 7.93 10.63 -6.81
N SER A 64 8.14 9.47 -7.41
CA SER A 64 9.47 9.08 -7.91
C SER A 64 9.93 9.99 -9.06
N ARG A 65 9.03 10.39 -9.98
CA ARG A 65 9.33 11.38 -11.02
C ARG A 65 9.63 12.76 -10.46
N LEU A 66 8.87 13.21 -9.46
CA LEU A 66 9.13 14.48 -8.78
C LEU A 66 10.50 14.44 -8.12
N ARG A 67 10.87 13.36 -7.44
CA ARG A 67 12.21 13.21 -6.86
C ARG A 67 13.28 13.22 -7.95
N ALA A 68 13.09 12.51 -9.05
CA ALA A 68 14.02 12.51 -10.18
C ALA A 68 14.23 13.92 -10.78
N SER A 69 13.20 14.78 -10.75
CA SER A 69 13.32 16.16 -11.23
C SER A 69 14.10 17.09 -10.28
N HIS A 70 14.20 16.74 -9.01
CA HIS A 70 14.96 17.49 -7.99
C HIS A 70 16.41 17.03 -7.85
N CYS A 71 16.82 15.95 -8.54
CA CYS A 71 18.20 15.49 -8.54
C CYS A 71 19.06 16.33 -9.47
N ASP A 72 20.34 16.53 -9.08
CA ASP A 72 21.32 17.21 -9.93
C ASP A 72 21.45 16.44 -11.27
N PRO A 73 21.32 17.12 -12.42
CA PRO A 73 21.52 16.52 -13.73
C PRO A 73 22.88 15.82 -13.90
N LYS A 74 23.93 16.30 -13.21
CA LYS A 74 25.27 15.70 -13.24
C LYS A 74 25.34 14.35 -12.54
N GLU A 75 24.59 14.19 -11.44
CA GLU A 75 24.54 12.92 -10.71
C GLU A 75 23.57 11.92 -11.31
N GLY A 76 22.54 12.42 -12.00
CA GLY A 76 21.44 11.62 -12.52
C GLY A 76 20.59 10.99 -11.42
N PHE A 77 19.56 10.24 -11.83
CA PHE A 77 18.72 9.44 -10.95
C PHE A 77 18.80 7.99 -11.41
N THR A 78 19.89 7.31 -11.02
CA THR A 78 20.17 5.95 -11.44
C THR A 78 19.08 4.98 -11.02
N PHE A 79 19.02 3.80 -11.66
CA PHE A 79 18.07 2.74 -11.33
C PHE A 79 18.07 2.41 -9.82
N GLY A 80 19.25 2.21 -9.23
CA GLY A 80 19.38 1.88 -7.81
C GLY A 80 18.83 2.99 -6.89
N ARG A 81 19.11 4.27 -7.20
CA ARG A 81 18.56 5.41 -6.45
C ARG A 81 17.01 5.48 -6.59
N ALA A 82 16.49 5.24 -7.78
CA ALA A 82 15.06 5.23 -8.05
C ALA A 82 14.35 4.08 -7.31
N TRP A 83 14.94 2.90 -7.35
CA TRP A 83 14.43 1.72 -6.64
C TRP A 83 14.44 1.92 -5.12
N SER A 84 15.57 2.36 -4.56
CA SER A 84 15.68 2.64 -3.11
C SER A 84 14.66 3.69 -2.66
N PHE A 85 14.45 4.74 -3.45
CA PHE A 85 13.45 5.75 -3.13
C PHE A 85 12.02 5.19 -3.15
N SER A 86 11.67 4.44 -4.19
CA SER A 86 10.35 3.81 -4.29
C SER A 86 10.10 2.81 -3.16
N MET A 87 11.10 1.98 -2.81
CA MET A 87 11.01 1.06 -1.67
C MET A 87 10.80 1.80 -0.35
N MET A 88 11.52 2.90 -0.14
CA MET A 88 11.35 3.72 1.07
C MET A 88 9.95 4.33 1.16
N LEU A 89 9.39 4.81 0.03
CA LEU A 89 8.00 5.28 -0.01
C LEU A 89 7.02 4.19 0.42
N ILE A 90 7.20 2.97 -0.07
CA ILE A 90 6.36 1.82 0.23
C ILE A 90 6.41 1.48 1.72
N ILE A 91 7.62 1.40 2.29
CA ILE A 91 7.81 1.07 3.71
C ILE A 91 7.19 2.13 4.61
N LEU A 92 7.45 3.42 4.34
CA LEU A 92 6.89 4.51 5.13
C LEU A 92 5.36 4.58 5.03
N ALA A 93 4.81 4.39 3.82
CA ALA A 93 3.38 4.32 3.62
C ALA A 93 2.76 3.14 4.40
N ALA A 94 3.37 1.96 4.34
CA ALA A 94 2.88 0.77 5.03
C ALA A 94 2.87 0.93 6.55
N ILE A 95 3.89 1.57 7.13
CA ILE A 95 3.92 1.89 8.57
C ILE A 95 2.73 2.78 8.94
N ILE A 96 2.47 3.83 8.16
CA ILE A 96 1.35 4.75 8.42
C ILE A 96 0.01 4.03 8.29
N VAL A 97 -0.16 3.20 7.26
CA VAL A 97 -1.37 2.37 7.10
C VAL A 97 -1.58 1.48 8.31
N GLY A 98 -0.53 0.80 8.80
CA GLY A 98 -0.61 -0.07 9.97
C GLY A 98 -1.01 0.68 11.24
N VAL A 99 -0.46 1.86 11.47
CA VAL A 99 -0.82 2.74 12.59
C VAL A 99 -2.28 3.20 12.47
N MET A 100 -2.69 3.70 11.30
CA MET A 100 -4.07 4.17 11.08
C MET A 100 -5.08 3.03 11.26
N TYR A 101 -4.77 1.85 10.76
CA TYR A 101 -5.62 0.68 10.90
C TYR A 101 -5.74 0.21 12.35
N HIS A 102 -4.64 0.25 13.12
CA HIS A 102 -4.67 -0.03 14.55
C HIS A 102 -5.55 0.96 15.31
N ILE A 103 -5.43 2.26 15.02
CA ILE A 103 -6.28 3.31 15.60
C ILE A 103 -7.75 3.04 15.29
N TYR A 104 -8.07 2.68 14.05
CA TYR A 104 -9.43 2.34 13.63
C TYR A 104 -9.99 1.16 14.42
N ILE A 105 -9.26 0.04 14.54
CA ILE A 105 -9.69 -1.13 15.32
C ILE A 105 -9.90 -0.76 16.79
N THR A 106 -9.03 0.09 17.34
CA THR A 106 -9.14 0.56 18.74
C THR A 106 -10.40 1.42 18.96
N ILE A 107 -10.74 2.29 18.01
CA ILE A 107 -11.94 3.16 18.09
C ILE A 107 -13.21 2.34 17.93
N VAL A 108 -13.26 1.43 16.97
CA VAL A 108 -14.43 0.57 16.72
C VAL A 108 -14.64 -0.44 17.85
N GLY A 109 -13.56 -0.85 18.49
CA GLY A 109 -13.52 -1.93 19.47
C GLY A 109 -13.32 -3.29 18.82
N TYR A 110 -12.41 -4.08 19.37
CA TYR A 110 -12.02 -5.36 18.78
C TYR A 110 -13.20 -6.34 18.68
N ASP A 111 -14.08 -6.39 19.68
CA ASP A 111 -15.27 -7.26 19.68
C ASP A 111 -16.22 -6.91 18.55
N SER A 112 -16.44 -5.62 18.29
CA SER A 112 -17.25 -5.14 17.16
C SER A 112 -16.60 -5.47 15.81
N PHE A 113 -15.27 -5.38 15.74
CA PHE A 113 -14.50 -5.76 14.56
C PHE A 113 -14.62 -7.26 14.26
N VAL A 114 -14.50 -8.12 15.29
CA VAL A 114 -14.71 -9.57 15.17
C VAL A 114 -16.14 -9.88 14.76
N ALA A 115 -17.15 -9.23 15.37
CA ALA A 115 -18.54 -9.41 14.98
C ALA A 115 -18.82 -9.03 13.53
N GLY A 116 -18.19 -7.96 13.01
CA GLY A 116 -18.26 -7.56 11.61
C GLY A 116 -17.71 -8.65 10.68
N TYR A 117 -16.54 -9.21 11.00
CA TYR A 117 -15.97 -10.32 10.23
C TYR A 117 -16.83 -11.59 10.27
N MET A 118 -17.42 -11.93 11.43
CA MET A 118 -18.34 -13.06 11.54
C MET A 118 -19.56 -12.88 10.63
N SER A 119 -20.19 -11.70 10.67
CA SER A 119 -21.31 -11.37 9.79
C SER A 119 -20.94 -11.46 8.30
N LEU A 120 -19.72 -11.03 7.95
CA LEU A 120 -19.22 -11.13 6.58
C LEU A 120 -19.04 -12.60 6.15
N MET A 121 -18.49 -13.43 7.01
CA MET A 121 -18.36 -14.89 6.76
C MET A 121 -19.73 -15.55 6.57
N ASP A 122 -20.72 -15.20 7.38
CA ASP A 122 -22.08 -15.72 7.25
C ASP A 122 -22.71 -15.36 5.88
N LYS A 123 -22.49 -14.11 5.42
CA LYS A 123 -22.95 -13.67 4.10
C LYS A 123 -22.25 -14.44 2.96
N TYR A 124 -20.94 -14.63 3.05
CA TYR A 124 -20.20 -15.40 2.03
C TYR A 124 -20.62 -16.88 2.02
N GLU A 125 -20.81 -17.49 3.17
CA GLU A 125 -21.25 -18.87 3.26
C GLU A 125 -22.64 -19.03 2.64
N ALA A 126 -23.60 -18.14 2.95
CA ALA A 126 -24.93 -18.16 2.36
C ALA A 126 -24.89 -18.02 0.83
N MET A 127 -24.03 -17.15 0.32
CA MET A 127 -23.83 -16.96 -1.12
C MET A 127 -23.27 -18.23 -1.80
N ILE A 128 -22.26 -18.85 -1.18
CA ILE A 128 -21.61 -20.06 -1.71
C ILE A 128 -22.57 -21.26 -1.69
N GLN A 129 -23.37 -21.42 -0.63
CA GLN A 129 -24.41 -22.45 -0.55
C GLN A 129 -25.47 -22.26 -1.64
N GLY A 130 -25.86 -21.00 -1.92
CA GLY A 130 -26.82 -20.67 -3.00
C GLY A 130 -26.31 -21.03 -4.40
N VAL A 131 -25.01 -21.13 -4.61
CA VAL A 131 -24.37 -21.51 -5.89
C VAL A 131 -24.09 -23.03 -5.97
N GLY A 132 -24.42 -23.81 -4.92
CA GLY A 132 -24.25 -25.27 -4.92
C GLY A 132 -22.79 -25.74 -4.82
N MET A 133 -21.92 -24.98 -4.18
CA MET A 133 -20.51 -25.36 -4.00
C MET A 133 -20.33 -26.53 -2.99
N PRO A 134 -19.21 -27.29 -3.11
CA PRO A 134 -18.96 -28.46 -2.25
C PRO A 134 -18.93 -28.12 -0.75
N SER A 135 -19.41 -29.04 0.08
CA SER A 135 -19.43 -28.95 1.56
C SER A 135 -18.06 -28.74 2.21
N THR A 136 -16.99 -28.93 1.46
CA THR A 136 -15.59 -28.64 1.91
C THR A 136 -15.40 -27.20 2.34
N TYR A 137 -16.11 -26.25 1.71
CA TYR A 137 -16.05 -24.84 2.07
C TYR A 137 -16.68 -24.54 3.44
N GLY A 138 -17.71 -25.30 3.86
CA GLY A 138 -18.31 -25.15 5.19
C GLY A 138 -17.28 -25.35 6.31
N ARG A 139 -16.45 -26.39 6.22
CA ARG A 139 -15.39 -26.63 7.19
C ARG A 139 -14.36 -25.48 7.23
N LEU A 140 -14.01 -24.93 6.07
CA LEU A 140 -13.10 -23.78 6.01
C LEU A 140 -13.67 -22.56 6.77
N PHE A 141 -14.96 -22.27 6.60
CA PHE A 141 -15.61 -21.17 7.33
C PHE A 141 -15.67 -21.45 8.85
N ASP A 142 -15.93 -22.69 9.25
CA ASP A 142 -15.94 -23.08 10.67
C ASP A 142 -14.55 -22.92 11.30
N ASP A 143 -13.49 -23.36 10.63
CA ASP A 143 -12.11 -23.21 11.06
C ASP A 143 -11.71 -21.71 11.17
N MET A 144 -12.15 -20.90 10.20
CA MET A 144 -11.92 -19.45 10.22
C MET A 144 -12.66 -18.77 11.37
N ARG A 145 -13.93 -19.16 11.64
CA ARG A 145 -14.71 -18.63 12.78
C ARG A 145 -14.05 -19.00 14.11
N GLU A 146 -13.61 -20.25 14.25
CA GLU A 146 -12.93 -20.70 15.45
C GLU A 146 -11.61 -19.94 15.67
N ALA A 147 -10.81 -19.81 14.63
CA ALA A 147 -9.58 -19.02 14.68
C ALA A 147 -9.84 -17.56 15.09
N MET A 148 -10.90 -16.95 14.55
CA MET A 148 -11.27 -15.57 14.86
C MET A 148 -11.78 -15.42 16.30
N ARG A 149 -12.59 -16.37 16.80
CA ARG A 149 -13.10 -16.36 18.19
C ARG A 149 -11.96 -16.51 19.21
N ASN A 150 -10.95 -17.28 18.87
CA ASN A 150 -9.78 -17.54 19.73
C ASN A 150 -8.67 -16.49 19.56
N SER A 151 -8.83 -15.54 18.62
CA SER A 151 -7.84 -14.50 18.37
C SER A 151 -7.91 -13.41 19.44
N THR A 152 -6.74 -12.87 19.75
CA THR A 152 -6.62 -11.69 20.63
C THR A 152 -6.47 -10.43 19.79
N ALA A 153 -6.84 -9.28 20.37
CA ALA A 153 -6.67 -8.00 19.70
C ALA A 153 -5.19 -7.80 19.28
N PRO A 154 -4.95 -7.53 17.98
CA PRO A 154 -3.59 -7.32 17.49
C PRO A 154 -2.98 -6.07 18.10
N THR A 155 -1.71 -6.14 18.47
CA THR A 155 -0.97 -4.96 18.93
C THR A 155 -0.73 -3.99 17.77
N MET A 156 -0.35 -2.76 18.10
CA MET A 156 0.05 -1.77 17.06
C MET A 156 1.22 -2.30 16.22
N PHE A 157 2.15 -3.01 16.84
CA PHE A 157 3.29 -3.60 16.15
C PHE A 157 2.84 -4.69 15.16
N ASP A 158 1.91 -5.57 15.55
CA ASP A 158 1.38 -6.61 14.67
C ASP A 158 0.69 -6.01 13.43
N ASN A 159 -0.07 -4.94 13.61
CA ASN A 159 -0.72 -4.23 12.50
C ASN A 159 0.29 -3.55 11.56
N ILE A 160 1.37 -2.97 12.11
CA ILE A 160 2.45 -2.38 11.32
C ILE A 160 3.17 -3.47 10.52
N VAL A 161 3.59 -4.55 11.18
CA VAL A 161 4.31 -5.67 10.53
C VAL A 161 3.47 -6.28 9.42
N SER A 162 2.20 -6.55 9.69
CA SER A 162 1.25 -7.09 8.70
C SER A 162 1.11 -6.13 7.49
N SER A 163 0.96 -4.82 7.74
CA SER A 163 0.87 -3.83 6.68
C SER A 163 2.16 -3.77 5.86
N VAL A 164 3.32 -3.76 6.52
CA VAL A 164 4.62 -3.76 5.82
C VAL A 164 4.77 -5.00 4.95
N TYR A 165 4.43 -6.18 5.47
CA TYR A 165 4.48 -7.42 4.70
C TYR A 165 3.58 -7.37 3.47
N ASN A 166 2.32 -6.95 3.63
CA ASN A 166 1.35 -6.87 2.53
C ASN A 166 1.78 -5.88 1.44
N TYR A 167 2.22 -4.68 1.84
CA TYR A 167 2.64 -3.66 0.89
C TYR A 167 3.98 -3.98 0.22
N LEU A 168 4.92 -4.64 0.92
CA LEU A 168 6.19 -5.05 0.33
C LEU A 168 6.01 -6.16 -0.71
N THR A 169 5.11 -7.09 -0.50
CA THR A 169 4.91 -8.23 -1.42
C THR A 169 4.59 -7.75 -2.84
N LEU A 170 3.63 -6.83 -2.99
CA LEU A 170 3.30 -6.24 -4.28
C LEU A 170 4.23 -5.07 -4.64
N GLY A 171 4.58 -4.27 -3.64
CA GLY A 171 5.35 -3.05 -3.80
C GLY A 171 6.77 -3.28 -4.28
N ALA A 172 7.42 -4.40 -3.91
CA ALA A 172 8.75 -4.72 -4.39
C ALA A 172 8.79 -4.87 -5.92
N VAL A 173 7.81 -5.58 -6.49
CA VAL A 173 7.70 -5.74 -7.95
C VAL A 173 7.38 -4.40 -8.63
N LEU A 174 6.42 -3.65 -8.07
CA LEU A 174 6.05 -2.32 -8.59
C LEU A 174 7.23 -1.34 -8.52
N SER A 175 8.04 -1.38 -7.46
CA SER A 175 9.19 -0.49 -7.30
C SER A 175 10.26 -0.70 -8.39
N LEU A 176 10.44 -1.93 -8.87
CA LEU A 176 11.33 -2.22 -10.01
C LEU A 176 10.79 -1.59 -11.29
N ALA A 177 9.48 -1.71 -11.56
CA ALA A 177 8.85 -1.10 -12.73
C ALA A 177 8.94 0.44 -12.68
N VAL A 178 8.69 1.03 -11.50
CA VAL A 178 8.85 2.47 -11.28
C VAL A 178 10.29 2.89 -11.54
N ALA A 179 11.28 2.20 -10.95
CA ALA A 179 12.69 2.53 -11.10
C ALA A 179 13.15 2.46 -12.56
N ALA A 180 12.72 1.44 -13.29
CA ALA A 180 13.04 1.29 -14.72
C ALA A 180 12.50 2.46 -15.57
N THR A 181 11.33 2.99 -15.19
CA THR A 181 10.64 4.05 -15.96
C THR A 181 11.14 5.46 -15.60
N VAL A 182 11.52 5.71 -14.33
CA VAL A 182 11.87 7.06 -13.87
C VAL A 182 13.37 7.33 -13.84
N ARG A 183 14.19 6.31 -14.12
CA ARG A 183 15.66 6.47 -14.16
C ARG A 183 16.07 7.56 -15.14
N ARG A 184 17.10 8.31 -14.79
CA ARG A 184 17.76 9.30 -15.64
C ARG A 184 19.26 9.08 -15.56
N GLU A 185 19.88 8.99 -16.73
CA GLU A 185 21.34 8.88 -16.81
C GLU A 185 21.99 10.22 -16.47
N PRO A 186 23.19 10.22 -15.83
CA PRO A 186 23.95 11.42 -15.60
C PRO A 186 24.27 12.11 -16.94
N LYS A 187 24.07 13.42 -17.00
CA LYS A 187 24.51 14.20 -18.16
C LYS A 187 25.96 14.62 -17.95
N TYR A 188 26.88 13.98 -18.66
CA TYR A 188 28.24 14.45 -18.77
C TYR A 188 28.25 15.69 -19.66
N THR A 189 28.58 16.85 -19.10
CA THR A 189 29.09 17.99 -19.88
C THR A 189 30.60 17.74 -20.01
N PRO A 190 31.15 17.55 -21.24
CA PRO A 190 32.59 17.54 -21.43
C PRO A 190 33.14 18.85 -20.86
N ASN A 191 34.16 18.76 -20.00
CA ASN A 191 34.84 19.95 -19.53
C ASN A 191 35.48 20.62 -20.76
N GLU A 192 35.33 21.96 -20.84
CA GLU A 192 36.02 22.75 -21.89
C GLU A 192 37.54 22.57 -21.89
N ASP A 193 38.11 22.07 -20.80
CA ASP A 193 39.54 21.76 -20.66
C ASP A 193 40.00 20.56 -21.51
N ASP A 194 39.09 19.65 -21.93
CA ASP A 194 39.45 18.52 -22.80
C ASP A 194 39.60 18.95 -24.28
N SER A 195 39.30 20.18 -24.64
CA SER A 195 39.39 20.69 -26.01
C SER A 195 40.77 21.24 -26.39
N TYR A 196 41.72 21.32 -25.46
CA TYR A 196 43.05 21.86 -25.69
C TYR A 196 44.13 20.80 -25.92
N GLY A 197 43.73 19.53 -26.12
CA GLY A 197 44.66 18.42 -26.28
C GLY A 197 44.58 17.68 -27.62
N ALA A 198 44.13 18.33 -28.73
CA ALA A 198 44.15 17.75 -30.07
C ALA A 198 44.95 18.62 -31.06
#